data_567e0734d3ca7b3696d52cb8d2df48c1
#
_entry.id   567e0734d3ca7b3696d52cb8d2df48c1
#
_cell.length_a   1.000
_cell.length_b   1.000
_cell.length_c   1.000
_cell.angle_alpha   90.00
_cell.angle_beta   90.00
_cell.angle_gamma   90.00
#
_symmetry.space_group_name_H-M   'P 1'
#
loop_
_entity.id
_entity.type
_entity.pdbx_description
1 polymer ?
#
loop_
_entity_poly.entity_id
_entity_poly.type
_entity_poly.pdbx_seq_one_letter_code
_entity_poly.pdbx_strand_id
1 'polypeptide(L)'
;MPDSIFNFDLIHLDYFKDLYFNFRHSFEITNGLDISLGFSAHKRTAVEKSRFVITGDYPMPPPEFMERFRNTYISFAPRIRVEWTPALYYYMNGKRKINLRSDYPTFSVDYERGIEGVFKSTGEYERIEFDLQHKIQLGLMRNIYYRFGFGAFTNQDELYFVDFANFARHNLP
;
A
#
# COMPACT_ATOMS: atom_id res chain seq x y z
N MET A 1 -13.88 31.64 26.77
CA MET A 1 -12.85 30.61 26.46
C MET A 1 -13.12 30.18 25.05
N PRO A 2 -12.20 30.22 24.13
CA PRO A 2 -12.45 29.77 22.78
C PRO A 2 -12.64 28.23 22.82
N ASP A 3 -13.82 27.82 22.39
CA ASP A 3 -14.16 26.41 22.22
C ASP A 3 -13.11 25.71 21.35
N SER A 4 -12.74 24.52 21.75
CA SER A 4 -11.67 23.74 21.13
C SER A 4 -11.87 23.66 19.62
N ILE A 5 -10.82 24.04 18.87
CA ILE A 5 -10.77 24.03 17.40
C ILE A 5 -10.94 22.61 16.81
N PHE A 6 -10.92 21.58 17.64
CA PHE A 6 -11.11 20.20 17.25
C PHE A 6 -12.40 19.64 17.85
N ASN A 7 -13.45 19.65 17.05
CA ASN A 7 -14.66 18.91 17.37
C ASN A 7 -14.53 17.50 16.77
N PHE A 8 -14.14 16.51 17.60
CA PHE A 8 -13.99 15.12 17.21
C PHE A 8 -15.32 14.48 16.74
N ASP A 9 -16.45 15.07 17.09
CA ASP A 9 -17.77 14.57 16.69
C ASP A 9 -18.06 14.81 15.21
N LEU A 10 -17.31 15.71 14.55
CA LEU A 10 -17.40 16.00 13.12
C LEU A 10 -16.51 15.08 12.27
N ILE A 11 -15.63 14.29 12.88
CA ILE A 11 -14.78 13.35 12.15
C ILE A 11 -15.57 12.06 11.91
N HIS A 12 -16.13 11.93 10.72
CA HIS A 12 -16.73 10.68 10.26
C HIS A 12 -15.63 9.66 9.97
N LEU A 13 -15.14 8.98 11.00
CA LEU A 13 -14.25 7.84 10.84
C LEU A 13 -15.09 6.61 10.54
N ASP A 14 -14.96 6.10 9.33
CA ASP A 14 -15.55 4.84 8.95
C ASP A 14 -14.66 3.70 9.39
N TYR A 15 -15.21 2.76 10.16
CA TYR A 15 -14.50 1.59 10.63
C TYR A 15 -14.88 0.38 9.78
N PHE A 16 -13.86 -0.39 9.39
CA PHE A 16 -14.05 -1.66 8.70
C PHE A 16 -13.47 -2.78 9.54
N LYS A 17 -14.17 -3.90 9.54
CA LYS A 17 -13.56 -5.16 9.91
C LYS A 17 -12.86 -5.69 8.66
N ASP A 18 -11.54 -5.78 8.69
CA ASP A 18 -10.74 -6.33 7.59
C ASP A 18 -10.17 -7.69 8.00
N LEU A 19 -10.59 -8.72 7.29
CA LEU A 19 -9.96 -10.02 7.33
C LEU A 19 -9.08 -10.13 6.10
N TYR A 20 -7.76 -10.23 6.29
CA TYR A 20 -6.84 -10.23 5.18
C TYR A 20 -5.88 -11.42 5.22
N PHE A 21 -5.45 -11.82 4.04
CA PHE A 21 -4.38 -12.78 3.84
C PHE A 21 -3.41 -12.23 2.80
N ASN A 22 -2.13 -12.16 3.16
CA ASN A 22 -1.06 -11.71 2.28
C ASN A 22 -0.04 -12.81 2.11
N PHE A 23 0.27 -13.13 0.86
CA PHE A 23 1.36 -14.03 0.52
C PHE A 23 2.38 -13.30 -0.33
N ARG A 24 3.67 -13.51 -0.03
CA ARG A 24 4.77 -12.99 -0.84
C ARG A 24 5.90 -14.00 -0.87
N HIS A 25 6.43 -14.24 -2.06
CA HIS A 25 7.63 -15.00 -2.30
C HIS A 25 8.61 -14.15 -3.09
N SER A 26 9.83 -14.01 -2.58
CA SER A 26 10.88 -13.20 -3.20
C SER A 26 12.08 -14.09 -3.49
N PHE A 27 12.68 -13.90 -4.65
CA PHE A 27 13.90 -14.63 -5.06
C PHE A 27 14.79 -13.72 -5.90
N GLU A 28 16.08 -13.89 -5.72
CA GLU A 28 17.10 -13.18 -6.49
C GLU A 28 17.41 -13.99 -7.76
N ILE A 29 17.23 -13.37 -8.94
CA ILE A 29 17.55 -14.00 -10.23
C ILE A 29 19.03 -13.89 -10.53
N THR A 30 19.57 -12.71 -10.30
CA THR A 30 20.99 -12.41 -10.46
C THR A 30 21.39 -11.38 -9.43
N ASN A 31 22.70 -11.19 -9.22
CA ASN A 31 23.17 -10.26 -8.20
C ASN A 31 22.51 -8.87 -8.31
N GLY A 32 21.74 -8.55 -7.29
CA GLY A 32 21.03 -7.28 -7.19
C GLY A 32 19.75 -7.16 -8.02
N LEU A 33 19.27 -8.25 -8.64
CA LEU A 33 17.96 -8.30 -9.32
C LEU A 33 17.04 -9.25 -8.58
N ASP A 34 16.10 -8.70 -7.84
CA ASP A 34 15.12 -9.42 -7.05
C ASP A 34 13.73 -9.35 -7.69
N ILE A 35 13.05 -10.48 -7.74
CA ILE A 35 11.63 -10.54 -8.11
C ILE A 35 10.84 -11.02 -6.92
N SER A 36 9.76 -10.32 -6.63
CA SER A 36 8.76 -10.69 -5.63
C SER A 36 7.43 -10.93 -6.30
N LEU A 37 6.88 -12.11 -6.09
CA LEU A 37 5.54 -12.49 -6.52
C LEU A 37 4.67 -12.66 -5.28
N GLY A 38 3.44 -12.22 -5.37
CA GLY A 38 2.55 -12.35 -4.23
C GLY A 38 1.10 -12.08 -4.61
N PHE A 39 0.24 -12.17 -3.63
CA PHE A 39 -1.15 -11.74 -3.73
C PHE A 39 -1.65 -11.29 -2.37
N SER A 40 -2.61 -10.41 -2.39
CA SER A 40 -3.37 -9.99 -1.23
C SER A 40 -4.84 -10.36 -1.43
N ALA A 41 -5.46 -10.85 -0.37
CA ALA A 41 -6.89 -11.11 -0.33
C ALA A 41 -7.47 -10.39 0.89
N HIS A 42 -8.50 -9.59 0.70
CA HIS A 42 -9.15 -8.82 1.74
C HIS A 42 -10.65 -9.07 1.72
N LYS A 43 -11.22 -9.26 2.90
CA LYS A 43 -12.66 -9.22 3.10
C LYS A 43 -12.97 -8.12 4.10
N ARG A 44 -13.48 -7.02 3.59
CA ARG A 44 -13.81 -5.83 4.38
C ARG A 44 -15.32 -5.76 4.58
N THR A 45 -15.73 -5.65 5.83
CA THR A 45 -17.13 -5.52 6.20
C THR A 45 -17.29 -4.22 6.99
N ALA A 46 -18.21 -3.38 6.58
CA ALA A 46 -18.52 -2.16 7.31
C ALA A 46 -19.03 -2.52 8.71
N VAL A 47 -18.55 -1.79 9.71
CA VAL A 47 -19.00 -1.93 11.10
C VAL A 47 -19.96 -0.80 11.40
N GLU A 48 -21.19 -1.13 11.82
CA GLU A 48 -22.12 -0.13 12.31
C GLU A 48 -21.54 0.55 13.54
N LYS A 49 -21.38 1.86 13.47
CA LYS A 49 -21.07 2.67 14.66
C LYS A 49 -22.24 2.59 15.61
N SER A 50 -21.95 2.27 16.87
CA SER A 50 -22.92 2.55 17.95
C SER A 50 -23.29 4.02 17.83
N ARG A 51 -24.51 4.31 17.45
CA ARG A 51 -25.00 5.69 17.36
C ARG A 51 -24.93 6.31 18.75
N PHE A 52 -23.95 7.12 19.00
CA PHE A 52 -24.16 8.22 19.91
C PHE A 52 -25.20 9.11 19.24
N VAL A 53 -26.39 9.13 19.81
CA VAL A 53 -27.46 10.01 19.36
C VAL A 53 -26.98 11.43 19.68
N ILE A 54 -26.33 12.06 18.71
CA ILE A 54 -26.13 13.51 18.76
C ILE A 54 -27.51 14.10 18.42
N THR A 55 -28.20 14.59 19.44
CA THR A 55 -29.42 15.38 19.27
C THR A 55 -28.99 16.73 18.68
N GLY A 56 -28.86 16.82 17.38
CA GLY A 56 -28.61 18.03 16.63
C GLY A 56 -29.05 17.82 15.19
N ASP A 57 -29.65 18.85 14.60
CA ASP A 57 -30.13 18.87 13.22
C ASP A 57 -28.96 18.80 12.21
N TYR A 58 -28.28 17.68 12.15
CA TYR A 58 -27.34 17.42 11.07
C TYR A 58 -28.07 16.69 9.93
N PRO A 59 -27.97 17.17 8.70
CA PRO A 59 -28.54 16.47 7.56
C PRO A 59 -27.96 15.06 7.47
N MET A 60 -28.83 14.06 7.57
CA MET A 60 -28.40 12.69 7.30
C MET A 60 -27.81 12.61 5.89
N PRO A 61 -26.65 11.94 5.71
CA PRO A 61 -26.14 11.69 4.37
C PRO A 61 -27.20 10.93 3.55
N PRO A 62 -27.29 11.19 2.25
CA PRO A 62 -28.27 10.53 1.38
C PRO A 62 -28.21 9.01 1.52
N PRO A 63 -29.36 8.31 1.45
CA PRO A 63 -29.40 6.85 1.60
C PRO A 63 -28.50 6.10 0.62
N GLU A 64 -28.25 6.64 -0.56
CA GLU A 64 -27.31 6.11 -1.56
C GLU A 64 -25.86 6.05 -1.05
N PHE A 65 -25.50 6.98 -0.18
CA PHE A 65 -24.17 7.00 0.45
C PHE A 65 -24.06 5.91 1.52
N MET A 66 -25.16 5.61 2.21
CA MET A 66 -25.24 4.58 3.24
C MET A 66 -25.22 3.16 2.65
N GLU A 67 -25.79 2.95 1.46
CA GLU A 67 -25.80 1.64 0.80
C GLU A 67 -24.39 1.21 0.35
N ARG A 68 -23.57 2.14 -0.13
CA ARG A 68 -22.18 1.85 -0.51
C ARG A 68 -21.32 1.33 0.65
N PHE A 69 -21.65 1.67 1.89
CA PHE A 69 -20.91 1.27 3.08
C PHE A 69 -21.45 0.00 3.76
N ARG A 70 -22.62 -0.49 3.35
CA ARG A 70 -23.23 -1.70 3.94
C ARG A 70 -22.75 -2.99 3.33
N ASN A 71 -22.12 -2.94 2.17
CA ASN A 71 -21.74 -4.14 1.44
C ASN A 71 -20.38 -4.67 1.93
N THR A 72 -20.31 -6.00 1.99
CA THR A 72 -19.03 -6.67 2.19
C THR A 72 -18.22 -6.54 0.90
N TYR A 73 -17.06 -5.91 1.00
CA TYR A 73 -16.12 -5.78 -0.09
C TYR A 73 -15.07 -6.89 0.00
N ILE A 74 -14.92 -7.63 -1.07
CA ILE A 74 -13.90 -8.68 -1.19
C ILE A 74 -12.95 -8.26 -2.32
N SER A 75 -11.65 -8.22 -2.05
CA SER A 75 -10.65 -7.97 -3.06
C SER A 75 -9.63 -9.11 -3.12
N PHE A 76 -9.24 -9.45 -4.33
CA PHE A 76 -8.14 -10.36 -4.61
C PHE A 76 -7.21 -9.70 -5.60
N ALA A 77 -5.97 -9.45 -5.19
CA ALA A 77 -5.02 -8.70 -5.99
C ALA A 77 -3.67 -9.42 -6.04
N PRO A 78 -3.35 -10.10 -7.15
CA PRO A 78 -1.99 -10.53 -7.44
C PRO A 78 -1.08 -9.32 -7.65
N ARG A 79 0.18 -9.50 -7.23
CA ARG A 79 1.19 -8.47 -7.26
C ARG A 79 2.54 -9.03 -7.70
N ILE A 80 3.21 -8.28 -8.55
CA ILE A 80 4.58 -8.53 -8.96
C ILE A 80 5.41 -7.29 -8.68
N ARG A 81 6.58 -7.49 -8.05
CA ARG A 81 7.56 -6.44 -7.84
C ARG A 81 8.90 -6.89 -8.37
N VAL A 82 9.53 -6.02 -9.14
CA VAL A 82 10.89 -6.17 -9.62
C VAL A 82 11.74 -5.09 -8.98
N GLU A 83 12.83 -5.47 -8.34
CA GLU A 83 13.78 -4.56 -7.73
C GLU A 83 15.16 -4.82 -8.29
N TRP A 84 15.83 -3.76 -8.74
CA TRP A 84 17.16 -3.86 -9.33
C TRP A 84 18.12 -2.88 -8.69
N THR A 85 19.19 -3.42 -8.11
CA THR A 85 20.30 -2.68 -7.53
C THR A 85 21.56 -3.00 -8.31
N PRO A 86 21.96 -2.14 -9.28
CA PRO A 86 23.16 -2.39 -10.08
C PRO A 86 24.42 -2.49 -9.24
N ALA A 87 25.37 -3.32 -9.66
CA ALA A 87 26.67 -3.49 -9.03
C ALA A 87 26.62 -3.63 -7.49
N LEU A 88 25.69 -4.46 -7.02
CA LEU A 88 25.51 -4.74 -5.60
C LEU A 88 26.73 -5.50 -5.06
N TYR A 89 27.45 -4.91 -4.12
CA TYR A 89 28.51 -5.57 -3.38
C TYR A 89 27.92 -6.50 -2.33
N TYR A 90 28.46 -7.69 -2.25
CA TYR A 90 28.04 -8.69 -1.26
C TYR A 90 29.23 -9.53 -0.80
N TYR A 91 29.05 -10.21 0.31
CA TYR A 91 29.95 -11.27 0.74
C TYR A 91 29.18 -12.54 1.12
N MET A 92 29.84 -13.67 1.05
CA MET A 92 29.26 -14.95 1.43
C MET A 92 29.68 -15.31 2.85
N ASN A 93 28.71 -15.58 3.71
CA ASN A 93 28.93 -16.17 5.02
C ASN A 93 28.35 -17.60 5.00
N GLY A 94 29.22 -18.56 4.68
CA GLY A 94 28.79 -19.91 4.39
C GLY A 94 27.91 -19.97 3.13
N LYS A 95 26.66 -20.42 3.30
CA LYS A 95 25.65 -20.46 2.21
C LYS A 95 24.79 -19.21 2.13
N ARG A 96 24.97 -18.26 3.04
CA ARG A 96 24.16 -17.06 3.12
C ARG A 96 24.87 -15.89 2.43
N LYS A 97 24.20 -15.31 1.45
CA LYS A 97 24.61 -14.06 0.84
C LYS A 97 24.21 -12.89 1.76
N ILE A 98 25.14 -11.98 2.00
CA ILE A 98 24.93 -10.76 2.77
C ILE A 98 25.23 -9.57 1.87
N ASN A 99 24.20 -8.84 1.50
CA ASN A 99 24.31 -7.64 0.69
C ASN A 99 24.92 -6.51 1.54
N LEU A 100 25.86 -5.77 0.96
CA LEU A 100 26.57 -4.69 1.62
C LEU A 100 26.01 -3.33 1.15
N ARG A 101 26.41 -2.94 -0.04
CA ARG A 101 26.08 -1.64 -0.62
C ARG A 101 26.13 -1.69 -2.13
N SER A 102 25.53 -0.69 -2.74
CA SER A 102 25.78 -0.35 -4.13
C SER A 102 26.10 1.14 -4.23
N ASP A 103 26.94 1.52 -5.17
CA ASP A 103 27.23 2.92 -5.50
C ASP A 103 26.20 3.48 -6.50
N TYR A 104 25.22 2.67 -6.90
CA TYR A 104 24.15 3.03 -7.83
C TYR A 104 22.79 3.04 -7.13
N PRO A 105 21.82 3.78 -7.71
CA PRO A 105 20.44 3.74 -7.23
C PRO A 105 19.83 2.35 -7.30
N THR A 106 18.89 2.08 -6.40
CA THR A 106 17.99 0.94 -6.49
C THR A 106 16.72 1.39 -7.20
N PHE A 107 16.33 0.65 -8.23
CA PHE A 107 15.11 0.86 -9.01
C PHE A 107 14.10 -0.21 -8.63
N SER A 108 12.85 0.16 -8.44
CA SER A 108 11.79 -0.84 -8.29
C SER A 108 10.55 -0.48 -9.09
N VAL A 109 9.93 -1.51 -9.64
CA VAL A 109 8.63 -1.45 -10.30
C VAL A 109 7.70 -2.40 -9.59
N ASP A 110 6.54 -1.93 -9.24
CA ASP A 110 5.52 -2.69 -8.55
C ASP A 110 4.24 -2.63 -9.37
N TYR A 111 3.70 -3.79 -9.72
CA TYR A 111 2.44 -3.92 -10.43
C TYR A 111 1.47 -4.77 -9.62
N GLU A 112 0.27 -4.25 -9.43
CA GLU A 112 -0.81 -4.92 -8.71
C GLU A 112 -2.09 -4.81 -9.51
N ARG A 113 -2.83 -5.91 -9.60
CA ARG A 113 -4.10 -5.97 -10.30
C ARG A 113 -5.17 -6.62 -9.43
N GLY A 114 -6.21 -5.86 -9.10
CA GLY A 114 -7.45 -6.40 -8.55
C GLY A 114 -8.22 -7.16 -9.64
N ILE A 115 -8.63 -8.37 -9.35
CA ILE A 115 -9.33 -9.24 -10.31
C ILE A 115 -10.74 -9.48 -9.79
N GLU A 116 -11.75 -9.05 -10.56
CA GLU A 116 -13.15 -9.35 -10.29
C GLU A 116 -13.44 -10.85 -10.47
N GLY A 117 -14.38 -11.37 -9.69
CA GLY A 117 -14.90 -12.73 -9.78
C GLY A 117 -14.05 -13.82 -9.13
N VAL A 118 -12.74 -13.61 -8.91
CA VAL A 118 -11.88 -14.56 -8.23
C VAL A 118 -12.17 -14.52 -6.72
N PHE A 119 -12.51 -15.68 -6.13
CA PHE A 119 -12.93 -15.78 -4.72
C PHE A 119 -14.08 -14.84 -4.34
N LYS A 120 -14.96 -14.50 -5.28
CA LYS A 120 -16.04 -13.52 -5.13
C LYS A 120 -15.52 -12.09 -4.94
N SER A 121 -14.34 -11.79 -5.45
CA SER A 121 -13.82 -10.42 -5.50
C SER A 121 -14.75 -9.52 -6.30
N THR A 122 -14.98 -8.33 -5.77
CA THR A 122 -15.76 -7.25 -6.41
C THR A 122 -14.89 -6.10 -6.87
N GLY A 123 -13.59 -6.10 -6.52
CA GLY A 123 -12.67 -5.04 -6.91
C GLY A 123 -12.02 -5.30 -8.26
N GLU A 124 -12.04 -4.31 -9.13
CA GLU A 124 -11.35 -4.31 -10.41
C GLU A 124 -10.53 -3.03 -10.57
N TYR A 125 -9.21 -3.18 -10.45
CA TYR A 125 -8.28 -2.07 -10.61
C TYR A 125 -6.91 -2.56 -11.07
N GLU A 126 -6.16 -1.66 -11.66
CA GLU A 126 -4.75 -1.89 -11.98
C GLU A 126 -3.92 -0.73 -11.44
N ARG A 127 -2.80 -1.06 -10.82
CA ARG A 127 -1.88 -0.09 -10.24
C ARG A 127 -0.46 -0.41 -10.65
N ILE A 128 0.26 0.60 -11.09
CA ILE A 128 1.70 0.54 -11.35
C ILE A 128 2.40 1.60 -10.50
N GLU A 129 3.49 1.21 -9.87
CA GLU A 129 4.35 2.10 -9.10
C GLU A 129 5.78 1.96 -9.56
N PHE A 130 6.48 3.08 -9.69
CA PHE A 130 7.92 3.14 -9.89
C PHE A 130 8.55 3.86 -8.70
N ASP A 131 9.66 3.33 -8.23
CA ASP A 131 10.41 3.91 -7.12
C ASP A 131 11.91 3.82 -7.41
N LEU A 132 12.61 4.91 -7.13
CA LEU A 132 14.06 5.04 -7.21
C LEU A 132 14.54 5.52 -5.86
N GLN A 133 15.46 4.78 -5.26
CA GLN A 133 16.09 5.18 -4.00
C GLN A 133 17.60 5.08 -4.09
N HIS A 134 18.30 6.01 -3.47
CA HIS A 134 19.75 6.00 -3.45
C HIS A 134 20.29 6.60 -2.15
N LYS A 135 21.34 5.94 -1.63
CA LYS A 135 22.08 6.39 -0.48
C LYS A 135 23.53 6.65 -0.89
N ILE A 136 23.89 7.91 -0.94
CA ILE A 136 25.26 8.35 -1.25
C ILE A 136 26.04 8.53 0.06
N GLN A 137 27.12 7.82 0.21
CA GLN A 137 28.01 7.96 1.36
C GLN A 137 29.09 9.02 1.05
N LEU A 138 29.04 10.16 1.75
CA LEU A 138 29.99 11.26 1.56
C LEU A 138 31.20 11.20 2.49
N GLY A 139 31.30 10.18 3.33
CA GLY A 139 32.37 9.98 4.29
C GLY A 139 31.96 9.10 5.45
N LEU A 140 32.79 9.03 6.51
CA LEU A 140 32.55 8.11 7.64
C LEU A 140 31.22 8.34 8.37
N MET A 141 30.74 9.60 8.43
CA MET A 141 29.55 9.95 9.21
C MET A 141 28.51 10.76 8.41
N ARG A 142 28.67 10.88 7.10
CA ARG A 142 27.78 11.69 6.27
C ARG A 142 27.18 10.86 5.15
N ASN A 143 25.85 10.82 5.11
CA ASN A 143 25.09 10.18 4.05
C ASN A 143 24.07 11.16 3.48
N ILE A 144 23.86 11.11 2.19
CA ILE A 144 22.70 11.70 1.53
C ILE A 144 21.80 10.53 1.10
N TYR A 145 20.55 10.61 1.50
CA TYR A 145 19.52 9.69 1.05
C TYR A 145 18.47 10.45 0.27
N TYR A 146 18.14 9.97 -0.91
CA TYR A 146 17.01 10.50 -1.68
C TYR A 146 16.19 9.37 -2.25
N ARG A 147 14.90 9.62 -2.38
CA ARG A 147 13.92 8.74 -2.95
C ARG A 147 13.03 9.52 -3.88
N PHE A 148 12.75 8.97 -5.03
CA PHE A 148 11.82 9.47 -6.01
C PHE A 148 10.91 8.34 -6.43
N GLY A 149 9.60 8.59 -6.40
CA GLY A 149 8.62 7.59 -6.81
C GLY A 149 7.41 8.25 -7.44
N PHE A 150 6.79 7.53 -8.33
CA PHE A 150 5.49 7.88 -8.87
C PHE A 150 4.67 6.60 -9.06
N GLY A 151 3.35 6.76 -9.06
CA GLY A 151 2.45 5.66 -9.31
C GLY A 151 1.17 6.17 -9.94
N ALA A 152 0.49 5.28 -10.63
CA ALA A 152 -0.78 5.56 -11.25
C ALA A 152 -1.67 4.31 -11.21
N PHE A 153 -2.97 4.57 -11.20
CA PHE A 153 -3.96 3.56 -11.51
C PHE A 153 -4.22 3.61 -13.02
N THR A 154 -4.01 2.50 -13.69
CA THR A 154 -4.25 2.37 -15.14
C THR A 154 -5.67 1.90 -15.44
N ASN A 155 -6.29 1.21 -14.50
CA ASN A 155 -7.71 0.88 -14.49
C ASN A 155 -8.30 1.22 -13.12
N GLN A 156 -9.55 1.73 -13.08
CA GLN A 156 -10.27 2.17 -11.88
C GLN A 156 -11.76 1.81 -11.96
N ASP A 157 -12.13 0.76 -12.68
CA ASP A 157 -13.54 0.45 -12.94
C ASP A 157 -14.33 0.19 -11.65
N GLU A 158 -13.75 -0.56 -10.71
CA GLU A 158 -14.29 -0.71 -9.35
C GLU A 158 -13.19 -0.54 -8.30
N LEU A 159 -12.81 0.71 -8.06
CA LEU A 159 -11.83 1.09 -7.05
C LEU A 159 -12.54 1.65 -5.82
N TYR A 160 -12.44 0.97 -4.70
CA TYR A 160 -12.93 1.48 -3.41
C TYR A 160 -11.91 2.43 -2.79
N PHE A 161 -12.41 3.43 -2.04
CA PHE A 161 -11.54 4.43 -1.40
C PHE A 161 -10.47 3.80 -0.48
N VAL A 162 -10.72 2.60 0.06
CA VAL A 162 -9.77 1.86 0.91
C VAL A 162 -8.58 1.31 0.12
N ASP A 163 -8.74 1.15 -1.19
CA ASP A 163 -7.70 0.67 -2.10
C ASP A 163 -6.88 1.80 -2.71
N PHE A 164 -7.26 3.07 -2.45
CA PHE A 164 -6.42 4.20 -2.81
C PHE A 164 -5.05 4.05 -2.15
N ALA A 165 -4.05 3.82 -2.96
CA ALA A 165 -2.70 3.70 -2.48
C ALA A 165 -2.13 5.08 -2.15
N ASN A 166 -1.59 5.20 -0.96
CA ASN A 166 -0.69 6.30 -0.68
C ASN A 166 0.70 5.94 -1.21
N PHE A 167 1.04 6.46 -2.39
CA PHE A 167 2.35 6.23 -3.04
C PHE A 167 3.53 6.79 -2.23
N ALA A 168 3.26 7.57 -1.20
CA ALA A 168 4.27 8.06 -0.25
C ALA A 168 4.49 7.11 0.93
N ARG A 169 4.31 5.82 0.77
CA ARG A 169 4.54 4.85 1.85
C ARG A 169 5.96 4.92 2.35
N HIS A 170 6.07 5.44 3.53
CA HIS A 170 7.29 5.54 4.29
C HIS A 170 7.60 4.21 4.94
N ASN A 171 8.56 3.50 4.41
CA ASN A 171 9.44 2.75 5.26
C ASN A 171 10.78 3.48 5.18
N LEU A 172 10.87 4.59 5.90
CA LEU A 172 12.18 5.11 6.28
C LEU A 172 12.77 4.10 7.27
N PRO A 173 14.03 3.69 7.05
CA PRO A 173 14.72 2.83 8.00
C PRO A 173 14.94 3.51 9.35
#